data_878cc4014cc43266bef89eaa197db016
#
_entry.id   878cc4014cc43266bef89eaa197db016
#
_cell.length_a   1.000
_cell.length_b   1.000
_cell.length_c   1.000
_cell.angle_alpha   90.00
_cell.angle_beta   90.00
_cell.angle_gamma   90.00
#
_symmetry.space_group_name_H-M   'P 1'
#
loop_
_entity.id
_entity.type
_entity.pdbx_description
1 polymer ?
#
loop_
_entity_poly.entity_id
_entity_poly.type
_entity_poly.pdbx_seq_one_letter_code
_entity_poly.pdbx_strand_id
1 'polypeptide(L)'
;MAGRSQSITAPRTFTRKATGLVRQAGIFDVLVYNVNFISVGLMVALMLLIIPSYAGGNIYLSLLFCALLALPTACVYAFLSAAMPRSGGDYVYVSRVLGPAAGMMGSWNMTIWWILYGGVPSAFLATYGVAPFCRVLAAMTGNTALIAVADWTVTPTGQFVIGTILILLLTTLFTIGLKSFFRVQNVLFLLATLSAAIALLVGLTSDAATFPAIFNQYVGALNGQTNTYQQIVSASGYAPAPFDWMNTLLPMTWIYLTMGFSFSSAYIGGEVKQAARLQTWAIPGTVIYAAVWGLLLVWATTRTVGADFLGAVSTLSDLGAETVGLSAMPRFHELIAYASQNALIAFLICFGFIFWSYAWLPGQILNASRNLLAYAVDGLMPAQLATVSERFHTPVVSLWIIGILSIASLAIYVFTPYFATLSGIFGFILTFMLVSLAAILLPYRRPDVFEGSPVKWRVGGIPVISIVGVLSLVACAVMEWAYLNDPFSGISLDPSTLSEGVLGFGMFLINIGIFLSGLIVYFIAQAIRRRAGIDVSLNYKEIPVE
;
A
#
# COMPACT_ATOMS: atom_id res chain seq x y z
N MET A 1 34.43 54.41 30.07
CA MET A 1 33.61 53.17 30.12
C MET A 1 32.54 53.26 29.07
N ALA A 2 32.78 52.65 27.91
CA ALA A 2 31.83 52.63 26.79
C ALA A 2 30.97 51.35 26.89
N GLY A 3 29.68 51.54 27.19
CA GLY A 3 28.69 50.46 27.24
C GLY A 3 28.48 49.84 25.87
N ARG A 4 28.81 48.56 25.70
CA ARG A 4 28.41 47.77 24.54
C ARG A 4 26.88 47.57 24.57
N SER A 5 26.18 48.31 23.74
CA SER A 5 24.79 48.03 23.41
C SER A 5 24.73 46.67 22.66
N GLN A 6 24.29 45.63 23.36
CA GLN A 6 23.87 44.39 22.71
C GLN A 6 22.58 44.69 21.92
N SER A 7 22.69 44.79 20.61
CA SER A 7 21.53 44.79 19.73
C SER A 7 20.85 43.40 19.83
N ILE A 8 19.75 43.34 20.55
CA ILE A 8 18.81 42.20 20.52
C ILE A 8 18.23 42.23 19.09
N THR A 9 18.83 41.45 18.19
CA THR A 9 18.23 41.19 16.88
C THR A 9 16.91 40.47 17.12
N ALA A 10 15.80 41.12 16.77
CA ALA A 10 14.48 40.49 16.81
C ALA A 10 14.52 39.14 16.04
N PRO A 11 13.89 38.09 16.55
CA PRO A 11 13.90 36.81 15.88
C PRO A 11 13.35 36.97 14.46
N ARG A 12 14.11 36.48 13.47
CA ARG A 12 13.68 36.49 12.09
C ARG A 12 12.43 35.64 11.97
N THR A 13 11.28 36.24 11.68
CA THR A 13 10.03 35.54 11.41
C THR A 13 10.18 34.75 10.13
N PHE A 14 9.99 33.43 10.21
CA PHE A 14 9.90 32.55 9.06
C PHE A 14 8.53 32.79 8.40
N THR A 15 8.50 33.51 7.27
CA THR A 15 7.27 33.70 6.49
C THR A 15 7.04 32.48 5.59
N ARG A 16 5.97 31.74 5.83
CA ARG A 16 5.51 30.69 4.91
C ARG A 16 5.03 31.32 3.61
N LYS A 17 5.53 30.81 2.49
CA LYS A 17 4.95 31.08 1.16
C LYS A 17 3.87 30.05 0.88
N ALA A 18 2.83 30.44 0.11
CA ALA A 18 1.87 29.48 -0.44
C ALA A 18 2.61 28.40 -1.24
N THR A 19 2.17 27.14 -1.16
CA THR A 19 2.89 26.02 -1.77
C THR A 19 2.89 26.06 -3.31
N GLY A 20 1.91 26.74 -3.93
CA GLY A 20 1.73 26.76 -5.38
C GLY A 20 1.07 25.49 -5.95
N LEU A 21 0.63 24.57 -5.10
CA LEU A 21 -0.18 23.42 -5.50
C LEU A 21 -1.58 23.88 -5.90
N VAL A 22 -2.19 23.20 -6.87
CA VAL A 22 -3.51 23.56 -7.41
C VAL A 22 -4.50 22.43 -7.16
N ARG A 23 -5.71 22.76 -6.69
CA ARG A 23 -6.80 21.79 -6.47
C ARG A 23 -7.36 21.29 -7.79
N GLN A 24 -7.01 20.07 -8.17
CA GLN A 24 -7.36 19.46 -9.46
C GLN A 24 -8.19 18.19 -9.33
N ALA A 25 -7.94 17.35 -8.31
CA ALA A 25 -8.56 16.05 -8.12
C ALA A 25 -10.07 16.15 -7.80
N GLY A 26 -10.90 15.47 -8.58
CA GLY A 26 -12.33 15.30 -8.34
C GLY A 26 -12.64 14.06 -7.50
N ILE A 27 -13.93 13.78 -7.27
CA ILE A 27 -14.38 12.64 -6.45
C ILE A 27 -13.95 11.30 -7.03
N PHE A 28 -14.09 11.12 -8.35
CA PHE A 28 -13.71 9.88 -9.01
C PHE A 28 -12.19 9.67 -8.98
N ASP A 29 -11.41 10.74 -9.20
CA ASP A 29 -9.94 10.68 -9.12
C ASP A 29 -9.48 10.24 -7.74
N VAL A 30 -10.09 10.78 -6.67
CA VAL A 30 -9.77 10.47 -5.28
C VAL A 30 -10.14 9.04 -4.93
N LEU A 31 -11.34 8.60 -5.30
CA LEU A 31 -11.80 7.23 -5.05
C LEU A 31 -10.88 6.23 -5.76
N VAL A 32 -10.63 6.43 -7.05
CA VAL A 32 -9.76 5.56 -7.85
C VAL A 32 -8.34 5.56 -7.32
N TYR A 33 -7.82 6.70 -6.88
CA TYR A 33 -6.48 6.79 -6.28
C TYR A 33 -6.35 5.94 -5.00
N ASN A 34 -7.36 5.99 -4.13
CA ASN A 34 -7.39 5.17 -2.93
C ASN A 34 -7.60 3.67 -3.25
N VAL A 35 -8.50 3.33 -4.18
CA VAL A 35 -8.74 1.94 -4.62
C VAL A 35 -7.50 1.34 -5.26
N ASN A 36 -6.80 2.10 -6.08
CA ASN A 36 -5.54 1.67 -6.68
C ASN A 36 -4.46 1.45 -5.62
N PHE A 37 -4.44 2.24 -4.55
CA PHE A 37 -3.47 2.02 -3.47
C PHE A 37 -3.75 0.73 -2.69
N ILE A 38 -5.00 0.29 -2.55
CA ILE A 38 -5.33 -1.06 -2.07
C ILE A 38 -4.98 -2.11 -3.12
N SER A 39 -5.18 -1.80 -4.42
CA SER A 39 -5.01 -2.73 -5.53
C SER A 39 -5.78 -4.04 -5.34
N VAL A 40 -7.09 -3.98 -5.51
CA VAL A 40 -8.00 -5.12 -5.22
C VAL A 40 -7.58 -6.42 -5.91
N GLY A 41 -7.17 -6.34 -7.18
CA GLY A 41 -6.68 -7.53 -7.90
C GLY A 41 -5.43 -8.13 -7.29
N LEU A 42 -4.43 -7.30 -6.95
CA LEU A 42 -3.21 -7.76 -6.30
C LEU A 42 -3.48 -8.27 -4.88
N MET A 43 -4.38 -7.61 -4.13
CA MET A 43 -4.84 -8.09 -2.83
C MET A 43 -5.36 -9.54 -2.93
N VAL A 44 -6.26 -9.80 -3.87
CA VAL A 44 -6.82 -11.15 -4.08
C VAL A 44 -5.75 -12.13 -4.54
N ALA A 45 -4.80 -11.70 -5.39
CA ALA A 45 -3.70 -12.56 -5.83
C ALA A 45 -2.80 -12.99 -4.67
N LEU A 46 -2.46 -12.08 -3.76
CA LEU A 46 -1.68 -12.38 -2.56
C LEU A 46 -2.48 -13.24 -1.57
N MET A 47 -3.75 -12.91 -1.35
CA MET A 47 -4.63 -13.70 -0.50
C MET A 47 -4.71 -15.16 -0.93
N LEU A 48 -5.00 -15.41 -2.20
CA LEU A 48 -5.19 -16.78 -2.72
C LEU A 48 -3.87 -17.55 -2.88
N LEU A 49 -2.74 -16.84 -2.94
CA LEU A 49 -1.43 -17.47 -2.97
C LEU A 49 -0.96 -17.96 -1.58
N ILE A 50 -1.43 -17.32 -0.50
CA ILE A 50 -0.85 -17.50 0.83
C ILE A 50 -1.86 -18.04 1.85
N ILE A 51 -3.05 -17.45 1.93
CA ILE A 51 -4.01 -17.76 3.00
C ILE A 51 -4.49 -19.23 2.97
N PRO A 52 -4.71 -19.87 1.81
CA PRO A 52 -5.12 -21.27 1.80
C PRO A 52 -4.13 -22.25 2.44
N SER A 53 -2.86 -21.88 2.65
CA SER A 53 -1.87 -22.70 3.38
C SER A 53 -2.08 -22.71 4.91
N TYR A 54 -2.86 -21.78 5.45
CA TYR A 54 -3.23 -21.80 6.87
C TYR A 54 -4.31 -22.86 7.12
N ALA A 55 -3.89 -24.00 7.62
CA ALA A 55 -4.75 -25.18 7.76
C ALA A 55 -6.00 -24.89 8.61
N GLY A 56 -7.19 -25.14 8.06
CA GLY A 56 -8.49 -24.85 8.70
C GLY A 56 -8.88 -23.37 8.73
N GLY A 57 -8.07 -22.47 8.17
CA GLY A 57 -8.39 -21.04 8.06
C GLY A 57 -9.53 -20.77 7.08
N ASN A 58 -10.31 -19.73 7.36
CA ASN A 58 -11.40 -19.28 6.49
C ASN A 58 -11.10 -17.92 5.87
N ILE A 59 -10.71 -17.92 4.59
CA ILE A 59 -10.32 -16.73 3.85
C ILE A 59 -11.41 -15.64 3.79
N TYR A 60 -12.70 -16.03 3.76
CA TYR A 60 -13.82 -15.09 3.71
C TYR A 60 -13.95 -14.33 5.03
N LEU A 61 -13.85 -15.05 6.16
CA LEU A 61 -13.87 -14.45 7.49
C LEU A 61 -12.62 -13.58 7.71
N SER A 62 -11.45 -14.05 7.27
CA SER A 62 -10.20 -13.25 7.33
C SER A 62 -10.38 -11.90 6.64
N LEU A 63 -10.97 -11.90 5.43
CA LEU A 63 -11.23 -10.66 4.67
C LEU A 63 -12.25 -9.76 5.37
N LEU A 64 -13.35 -10.32 5.89
CA LEU A 64 -14.38 -9.54 6.59
C LEU A 64 -13.83 -8.92 7.88
N PHE A 65 -13.10 -9.67 8.70
CA PHE A 65 -12.48 -9.14 9.93
C PHE A 65 -11.42 -8.09 9.60
N CYS A 66 -10.59 -8.33 8.60
CA CYS A 66 -9.63 -7.33 8.16
C CYS A 66 -10.31 -6.02 7.71
N ALA A 67 -11.39 -6.11 6.94
CA ALA A 67 -12.17 -4.93 6.52
C ALA A 67 -12.77 -4.18 7.72
N LEU A 68 -13.29 -4.91 8.72
CA LEU A 68 -13.81 -4.31 9.96
C LEU A 68 -12.72 -3.59 10.76
N LEU A 69 -11.49 -4.13 10.80
CA LEU A 69 -10.36 -3.49 11.48
C LEU A 69 -9.76 -2.32 10.68
N ALA A 70 -9.77 -2.39 9.35
CA ALA A 70 -9.27 -1.30 8.51
C ALA A 70 -10.23 -0.09 8.46
N LEU A 71 -11.54 -0.30 8.59
CA LEU A 71 -12.54 0.74 8.46
C LEU A 71 -12.42 1.88 9.49
N PRO A 72 -12.21 1.65 10.79
CA PRO A 72 -11.99 2.73 11.76
C PRO A 72 -10.78 3.60 11.42
N THR A 73 -9.66 2.99 11.01
CA THR A 73 -8.46 3.73 10.59
C THR A 73 -8.74 4.58 9.34
N ALA A 74 -9.46 4.04 8.37
CA ALA A 74 -9.92 4.77 7.21
C ALA A 74 -10.79 5.99 7.60
N CYS A 75 -11.73 5.81 8.53
CA CYS A 75 -12.57 6.90 9.04
C CYS A 75 -11.76 7.97 9.79
N VAL A 76 -10.75 7.57 10.57
CA VAL A 76 -9.84 8.51 11.25
C VAL A 76 -9.14 9.41 10.23
N TYR A 77 -8.52 8.83 9.20
CA TYR A 77 -7.86 9.60 8.15
C TYR A 77 -8.86 10.46 7.36
N ALA A 78 -10.05 9.95 7.09
CA ALA A 78 -11.12 10.70 6.42
C ALA A 78 -11.52 11.96 7.20
N PHE A 79 -11.74 11.82 8.51
CA PHE A 79 -12.16 12.93 9.37
C PHE A 79 -11.05 13.95 9.61
N LEU A 80 -9.81 13.49 9.82
CA LEU A 80 -8.65 14.38 9.96
C LEU A 80 -8.36 15.13 8.65
N SER A 81 -8.46 14.43 7.50
CA SER A 81 -8.31 15.05 6.18
C SER A 81 -9.42 16.06 5.87
N ALA A 82 -10.63 15.81 6.34
CA ALA A 82 -11.74 16.77 6.21
C ALA A 82 -11.57 18.00 7.12
N ALA A 83 -11.01 17.82 8.33
CA ALA A 83 -10.74 18.89 9.26
C ALA A 83 -9.51 19.74 8.87
N MET A 84 -8.49 19.09 8.31
CA MET A 84 -7.22 19.72 7.93
C MET A 84 -6.82 19.32 6.49
N PRO A 85 -7.51 19.81 5.44
CA PRO A 85 -7.31 19.40 4.05
C PRO A 85 -6.03 20.01 3.46
N ARG A 86 -4.89 19.42 3.81
CA ARG A 86 -3.54 19.85 3.40
C ARG A 86 -2.72 18.67 2.91
N SER A 87 -1.70 18.96 2.11
CA SER A 87 -0.73 17.95 1.65
C SER A 87 0.21 17.55 2.78
N GLY A 88 0.62 16.27 2.83
CA GLY A 88 1.46 15.71 3.88
C GLY A 88 0.71 14.93 4.96
N GLY A 89 -0.62 14.73 4.83
CA GLY A 89 -1.41 13.75 5.58
C GLY A 89 -1.16 13.74 7.09
N ASP A 90 -0.72 12.59 7.58
CA ASP A 90 -0.43 12.30 8.99
C ASP A 90 0.55 13.29 9.63
N TYR A 91 1.55 13.79 8.88
CA TYR A 91 2.44 14.82 9.37
C TYR A 91 1.68 16.06 9.86
N VAL A 92 0.75 16.54 9.04
CA VAL A 92 -0.07 17.71 9.38
C VAL A 92 -0.97 17.40 10.58
N TYR A 93 -1.62 16.25 10.59
CA TYR A 93 -2.59 15.88 11.62
C TYR A 93 -1.92 15.71 12.99
N VAL A 94 -0.87 14.90 13.04
CA VAL A 94 -0.18 14.58 14.29
C VAL A 94 0.58 15.79 14.82
N SER A 95 1.30 16.52 13.97
CA SER A 95 2.11 17.65 14.43
C SER A 95 1.28 18.81 15.00
N ARG A 96 0.06 19.04 14.50
CA ARG A 96 -0.82 20.14 14.96
C ARG A 96 -1.64 19.77 16.19
N VAL A 97 -1.80 18.48 16.48
CA VAL A 97 -2.58 18.01 17.64
C VAL A 97 -1.68 17.48 18.75
N LEU A 98 -0.70 16.64 18.45
CA LEU A 98 0.20 16.02 19.43
C LEU A 98 1.51 16.78 19.61
N GLY A 99 1.90 17.58 18.62
CA GLY A 99 3.12 18.36 18.60
C GLY A 99 4.12 17.92 17.53
N PRO A 100 5.09 18.80 17.21
CA PRO A 100 5.95 18.63 16.03
C PRO A 100 6.85 17.40 16.10
N ALA A 101 7.37 17.05 17.26
CA ALA A 101 8.23 15.88 17.44
C ALA A 101 7.47 14.57 17.15
N ALA A 102 6.23 14.42 17.66
CA ALA A 102 5.38 13.28 17.38
C ALA A 102 4.97 13.23 15.90
N GLY A 103 4.64 14.39 15.31
CA GLY A 103 4.32 14.50 13.88
C GLY A 103 5.47 14.06 12.99
N MET A 104 6.71 14.51 13.31
CA MET A 104 7.88 14.09 12.55
C MET A 104 8.20 12.61 12.76
N MET A 105 8.06 12.09 13.98
CA MET A 105 8.29 10.67 14.30
C MET A 105 7.39 9.76 13.45
N GLY A 106 6.07 9.98 13.45
CA GLY A 106 5.13 9.16 12.68
C GLY A 106 5.30 9.32 11.19
N SER A 107 5.35 10.57 10.70
CA SER A 107 5.42 10.82 9.26
C SER A 107 6.76 10.43 8.63
N TRP A 108 7.87 10.59 9.35
CA TRP A 108 9.19 10.13 8.92
C TRP A 108 9.20 8.60 8.77
N ASN A 109 8.65 7.90 9.74
CA ASN A 109 8.45 6.46 9.67
C ASN A 109 7.69 6.04 8.41
N MET A 110 6.53 6.67 8.13
CA MET A 110 5.78 6.45 6.89
C MET A 110 6.62 6.71 5.64
N THR A 111 7.36 7.81 5.62
CA THR A 111 8.17 8.22 4.46
C THR A 111 9.28 7.21 4.17
N ILE A 112 10.00 6.78 5.20
CA ILE A 112 11.07 5.77 5.05
C ILE A 112 10.48 4.45 4.54
N TRP A 113 9.37 3.97 5.13
CA TRP A 113 8.75 2.74 4.66
C TRP A 113 8.21 2.85 3.24
N TRP A 114 7.64 3.99 2.82
CA TRP A 114 7.24 4.17 1.42
C TRP A 114 8.43 4.19 0.46
N ILE A 115 9.56 4.76 0.85
CA ILE A 115 10.79 4.69 0.05
C ILE A 115 11.28 3.25 -0.04
N LEU A 116 11.34 2.54 1.09
CA LEU A 116 11.80 1.17 1.14
C LEU A 116 10.90 0.22 0.34
N TYR A 117 9.58 0.37 0.45
CA TYR A 117 8.63 -0.39 -0.37
C TYR A 117 8.39 0.21 -1.77
N GLY A 118 8.98 1.36 -2.10
CA GLY A 118 8.78 2.01 -3.40
C GLY A 118 9.21 1.17 -4.61
N GLY A 119 10.17 0.26 -4.43
CA GLY A 119 10.60 -0.67 -5.47
C GLY A 119 9.74 -1.94 -5.60
N VAL A 120 9.16 -2.43 -4.50
CA VAL A 120 8.47 -3.73 -4.45
C VAL A 120 7.31 -3.85 -5.45
N PRO A 121 6.32 -2.93 -5.49
CA PRO A 121 5.21 -3.05 -6.45
C PRO A 121 5.65 -2.85 -7.89
N SER A 122 6.81 -2.23 -8.15
CA SER A 122 7.33 -2.16 -9.52
C SER A 122 7.86 -3.51 -10.00
N ALA A 123 8.44 -4.33 -9.11
CA ALA A 123 8.78 -5.73 -9.40
C ALA A 123 7.51 -6.59 -9.59
N PHE A 124 6.42 -6.28 -8.86
CA PHE A 124 5.15 -7.00 -9.01
C PHE A 124 4.51 -6.81 -10.39
N LEU A 125 4.79 -5.73 -11.10
CA LEU A 125 4.40 -5.62 -12.50
C LEU A 125 4.98 -6.76 -13.34
N ALA A 126 6.23 -7.15 -13.11
CA ALA A 126 6.87 -8.25 -13.82
C ALA A 126 6.28 -9.61 -13.41
N THR A 127 6.21 -9.88 -12.10
CA THR A 127 5.90 -11.21 -11.56
C THR A 127 4.40 -11.52 -11.47
N TYR A 128 3.55 -10.52 -11.25
CA TYR A 128 2.08 -10.69 -11.14
C TYR A 128 1.32 -10.17 -12.37
N GLY A 129 1.94 -9.31 -13.20
CA GLY A 129 1.31 -8.74 -14.38
C GLY A 129 1.81 -9.37 -15.67
N VAL A 130 3.06 -9.08 -16.05
CA VAL A 130 3.60 -9.42 -17.38
C VAL A 130 3.86 -10.92 -17.54
N ALA A 131 4.48 -11.58 -16.57
CA ALA A 131 4.76 -13.01 -16.66
C ALA A 131 3.48 -13.86 -16.76
N PRO A 132 2.46 -13.69 -15.89
CA PRO A 132 1.18 -14.37 -16.03
C PRO A 132 0.50 -14.12 -17.38
N PHE A 133 0.49 -12.87 -17.84
CA PHE A 133 -0.08 -12.52 -19.15
C PHE A 133 0.59 -13.30 -20.29
N CYS A 134 1.93 -13.34 -20.29
CA CYS A 134 2.68 -14.08 -21.31
C CYS A 134 2.46 -15.60 -21.23
N ARG A 135 2.43 -16.19 -20.03
CA ARG A 135 2.16 -17.63 -19.82
C ARG A 135 0.77 -18.01 -20.33
N VAL A 136 -0.25 -17.26 -19.97
CA VAL A 136 -1.62 -17.53 -20.41
C VAL A 136 -1.75 -17.44 -21.93
N LEU A 137 -1.18 -16.42 -22.54
CA LEU A 137 -1.22 -16.29 -24.00
C LEU A 137 -0.40 -17.42 -24.68
N ALA A 138 0.75 -17.81 -24.16
CA ALA A 138 1.51 -18.94 -24.66
C ALA A 138 0.68 -20.22 -24.66
N ALA A 139 0.04 -20.52 -23.53
CA ALA A 139 -0.79 -21.72 -23.37
C ALA A 139 -2.03 -21.71 -24.29
N MET A 140 -2.65 -20.56 -24.48
CA MET A 140 -3.89 -20.43 -25.28
C MET A 140 -3.64 -20.38 -26.79
N THR A 141 -2.47 -19.87 -27.22
CA THR A 141 -2.16 -19.64 -28.65
C THR A 141 -1.11 -20.60 -29.20
N GLY A 142 -0.44 -21.38 -28.35
CA GLY A 142 0.68 -22.24 -28.74
C GLY A 142 1.99 -21.47 -29.07
N ASN A 143 2.05 -20.17 -28.76
CA ASN A 143 3.25 -19.36 -29.03
C ASN A 143 4.28 -19.52 -27.92
N THR A 144 5.20 -20.47 -28.08
CA THR A 144 6.24 -20.80 -27.10
C THR A 144 7.25 -19.67 -26.85
N ALA A 145 7.41 -18.71 -27.78
CA ALA A 145 8.30 -17.56 -27.58
C ALA A 145 7.87 -16.71 -26.36
N LEU A 146 6.57 -16.68 -26.05
CA LEU A 146 6.07 -15.95 -24.88
C LEU A 146 6.47 -16.61 -23.54
N ILE A 147 6.80 -17.90 -23.54
CA ILE A 147 7.29 -18.60 -22.34
C ILE A 147 8.67 -18.02 -21.96
N ALA A 148 9.57 -17.89 -22.92
CA ALA A 148 10.88 -17.30 -22.67
C ALA A 148 10.79 -15.85 -22.16
N VAL A 149 9.80 -15.08 -22.64
CA VAL A 149 9.53 -13.73 -22.12
C VAL A 149 9.04 -13.81 -20.67
N ALA A 150 8.09 -14.69 -20.36
CA ALA A 150 7.58 -14.87 -19.00
C ALA A 150 8.68 -15.28 -18.02
N ASP A 151 9.53 -16.25 -18.39
CA ASP A 151 10.64 -16.72 -17.56
C ASP A 151 11.69 -15.63 -17.35
N TRP A 152 12.00 -14.85 -18.39
CA TRP A 152 12.91 -13.71 -18.22
C TRP A 152 12.32 -12.64 -17.27
N THR A 153 11.03 -12.34 -17.34
CA THR A 153 10.41 -11.30 -16.51
C THR A 153 10.45 -11.63 -15.02
N VAL A 154 10.45 -12.90 -14.63
CA VAL A 154 10.55 -13.30 -13.21
C VAL A 154 11.98 -13.33 -12.69
N THR A 155 13.01 -13.23 -13.57
CA THR A 155 14.40 -13.11 -13.12
C THR A 155 14.64 -11.79 -12.39
N PRO A 156 15.62 -11.70 -11.47
CA PRO A 156 16.00 -10.44 -10.83
C PRO A 156 16.27 -9.31 -11.83
N THR A 157 16.97 -9.61 -12.93
CA THR A 157 17.26 -8.64 -14.00
C THR A 157 15.99 -8.18 -14.71
N GLY A 158 15.09 -9.09 -15.06
CA GLY A 158 13.80 -8.76 -15.69
C GLY A 158 12.93 -7.87 -14.80
N GLN A 159 12.80 -8.22 -13.53
CA GLN A 159 12.08 -7.43 -12.54
C GLN A 159 12.70 -6.03 -12.38
N PHE A 160 14.04 -5.93 -12.31
CA PHE A 160 14.72 -4.65 -12.18
C PHE A 160 14.52 -3.74 -13.39
N VAL A 161 14.64 -4.29 -14.61
CA VAL A 161 14.47 -3.52 -15.85
C VAL A 161 13.03 -3.03 -16.00
N ILE A 162 12.04 -3.92 -15.85
CA ILE A 162 10.62 -3.57 -15.98
C ILE A 162 10.20 -2.58 -14.90
N GLY A 163 10.61 -2.83 -13.64
CA GLY A 163 10.30 -1.98 -12.52
C GLY A 163 10.92 -0.59 -12.64
N THR A 164 12.19 -0.50 -13.11
CA THR A 164 12.86 0.79 -13.34
C THR A 164 12.15 1.61 -14.42
N ILE A 165 11.77 0.98 -15.53
CA ILE A 165 11.00 1.66 -16.60
C ILE A 165 9.68 2.21 -16.03
N LEU A 166 8.96 1.42 -15.24
CA LEU A 166 7.71 1.84 -14.62
C LEU A 166 7.91 3.03 -13.66
N ILE A 167 8.92 2.97 -12.78
CA ILE A 167 9.22 4.07 -11.84
C ILE A 167 9.54 5.36 -12.59
N LEU A 168 10.36 5.28 -13.65
CA LEU A 168 10.71 6.45 -14.47
C LEU A 168 9.48 7.03 -15.19
N LEU A 169 8.63 6.17 -15.76
CA LEU A 169 7.38 6.60 -16.42
C LEU A 169 6.45 7.30 -15.42
N LEU A 170 6.23 6.74 -14.24
CA LEU A 170 5.36 7.35 -13.22
C LEU A 170 5.94 8.65 -12.68
N THR A 171 7.24 8.69 -12.37
CA THR A 171 7.90 9.91 -11.89
C THR A 171 7.81 11.03 -12.92
N THR A 172 8.01 10.70 -14.19
CA THR A 172 7.83 11.65 -15.31
C THR A 172 6.39 12.11 -15.42
N LEU A 173 5.42 11.20 -15.33
CA LEU A 173 4.00 11.51 -15.41
C LEU A 173 3.57 12.46 -14.26
N PHE A 174 4.05 12.23 -13.04
CA PHE A 174 3.83 13.13 -11.91
C PHE A 174 4.49 14.50 -12.10
N THR A 175 5.66 14.53 -12.73
CA THR A 175 6.36 15.79 -13.07
C THR A 175 5.54 16.62 -14.05
N ILE A 176 4.93 16.00 -15.07
CA ILE A 176 4.08 16.67 -16.07
C ILE A 176 2.81 17.25 -15.43
N GLY A 177 2.31 16.63 -14.36
CA GLY A 177 1.20 17.17 -13.57
C GLY A 177 0.16 16.12 -13.15
N LEU A 178 -0.41 16.37 -11.98
CA LEU A 178 -1.35 15.46 -11.33
C LEU A 178 -2.62 15.20 -12.16
N LYS A 179 -3.09 16.19 -12.92
CA LYS A 179 -4.24 16.03 -13.81
C LYS A 179 -3.99 15.01 -14.92
N SER A 180 -2.79 14.98 -15.49
CA SER A 180 -2.40 14.01 -16.50
C SER A 180 -2.33 12.61 -15.91
N PHE A 181 -1.75 12.49 -14.71
CA PHE A 181 -1.73 11.24 -13.97
C PHE A 181 -3.14 10.70 -13.71
N PHE A 182 -4.07 11.48 -13.19
CA PHE A 182 -5.43 11.03 -12.93
C PHE A 182 -6.16 10.55 -14.18
N ARG A 183 -5.95 11.21 -15.33
CA ARG A 183 -6.54 10.75 -16.60
C ARG A 183 -6.05 9.35 -16.98
N VAL A 184 -4.74 9.12 -16.91
CA VAL A 184 -4.14 7.81 -17.20
C VAL A 184 -4.63 6.78 -16.17
N GLN A 185 -4.53 7.08 -14.88
CA GLN A 185 -4.98 6.21 -13.81
C GLN A 185 -6.43 5.77 -13.96
N ASN A 186 -7.34 6.71 -14.28
CA ASN A 186 -8.76 6.40 -14.41
C ASN A 186 -9.04 5.45 -15.58
N VAL A 187 -8.35 5.60 -16.71
CA VAL A 187 -8.47 4.67 -17.85
C VAL A 187 -7.95 3.29 -17.46
N LEU A 188 -6.76 3.21 -16.85
CA LEU A 188 -6.18 1.93 -16.43
C LEU A 188 -7.04 1.23 -15.36
N PHE A 189 -7.63 1.99 -14.44
CA PHE A 189 -8.58 1.48 -13.46
C PHE A 189 -9.84 0.88 -14.10
N LEU A 190 -10.39 1.51 -15.13
CA LEU A 190 -11.54 0.97 -15.84
C LEU A 190 -11.20 -0.35 -16.53
N LEU A 191 -10.03 -0.45 -17.17
CA LEU A 191 -9.54 -1.70 -17.76
C LEU A 191 -9.33 -2.79 -16.71
N ALA A 192 -8.73 -2.44 -15.58
CA ALA A 192 -8.52 -3.33 -14.46
C ALA A 192 -9.84 -3.83 -13.85
N THR A 193 -10.81 -2.94 -13.67
CA THR A 193 -12.14 -3.30 -13.15
C THR A 193 -12.92 -4.16 -14.15
N LEU A 194 -12.82 -3.87 -15.44
CA LEU A 194 -13.41 -4.70 -16.49
C LEU A 194 -12.85 -6.12 -16.46
N SER A 195 -11.52 -6.28 -16.30
CA SER A 195 -10.92 -7.61 -16.18
C SER A 195 -11.44 -8.38 -14.97
N ALA A 196 -11.60 -7.71 -13.82
CA ALA A 196 -12.18 -8.31 -12.62
C ALA A 196 -13.65 -8.73 -12.84
N ALA A 197 -14.44 -7.91 -13.54
CA ALA A 197 -15.82 -8.25 -13.88
C ALA A 197 -15.90 -9.45 -14.84
N ILE A 198 -15.04 -9.50 -15.86
CA ILE A 198 -14.94 -10.66 -16.75
C ILE A 198 -14.52 -11.92 -15.99
N ALA A 199 -13.52 -11.81 -15.09
CA ALA A 199 -13.10 -12.92 -14.24
C ALA A 199 -14.26 -13.44 -13.36
N LEU A 200 -15.05 -12.54 -12.78
CA LEU A 200 -16.25 -12.89 -12.02
C LEU A 200 -17.29 -13.64 -12.90
N LEU A 201 -17.56 -13.16 -14.12
CA LEU A 201 -18.48 -13.81 -15.04
C LEU A 201 -18.01 -15.22 -15.44
N VAL A 202 -16.71 -15.41 -15.69
CA VAL A 202 -16.13 -16.74 -15.94
C VAL A 202 -16.32 -17.62 -14.71
N GLY A 203 -16.07 -17.13 -13.50
CA GLY A 203 -16.27 -17.87 -12.27
C GLY A 203 -17.74 -18.29 -12.03
N LEU A 204 -18.72 -17.51 -12.53
CA LEU A 204 -20.15 -17.87 -12.46
C LEU A 204 -20.49 -19.09 -13.33
N THR A 205 -19.80 -19.28 -14.45
CA THR A 205 -20.09 -20.32 -15.46
C THR A 205 -19.17 -21.52 -15.36
N SER A 206 -18.09 -21.45 -14.58
CA SER A 206 -17.10 -22.51 -14.42
C SER A 206 -17.46 -23.46 -13.27
N ASP A 207 -16.90 -24.69 -13.34
CA ASP A 207 -17.09 -25.74 -12.33
C ASP A 207 -15.75 -26.38 -11.98
N ALA A 208 -15.50 -26.54 -10.68
CA ALA A 208 -14.29 -27.18 -10.15
C ALA A 208 -14.13 -28.65 -10.59
N ALA A 209 -15.22 -29.36 -10.90
CA ALA A 209 -15.16 -30.73 -11.38
C ALA A 209 -14.49 -30.87 -12.76
N THR A 210 -14.64 -29.89 -13.63
CA THR A 210 -14.04 -29.89 -14.97
C THR A 210 -12.64 -29.25 -15.00
N PHE A 211 -12.31 -28.47 -14.01
CA PHE A 211 -11.09 -27.67 -13.95
C PHE A 211 -9.79 -28.48 -14.07
N PRO A 212 -9.63 -29.68 -13.42
CA PRO A 212 -8.40 -30.48 -13.53
C PRO A 212 -8.00 -30.81 -14.97
N ALA A 213 -8.98 -31.17 -15.81
CA ALA A 213 -8.74 -31.49 -17.22
C ALA A 213 -8.32 -30.25 -18.02
N ILE A 214 -9.03 -29.13 -17.78
CA ILE A 214 -8.74 -27.83 -18.42
C ILE A 214 -7.34 -27.35 -18.02
N PHE A 215 -7.02 -27.40 -16.74
CA PHE A 215 -5.72 -26.98 -16.22
C PHE A 215 -4.57 -27.79 -16.83
N ASN A 216 -4.70 -29.12 -16.83
CA ASN A 216 -3.69 -30.00 -17.43
C ASN A 216 -3.50 -29.73 -18.93
N GLN A 217 -4.58 -29.44 -19.66
CA GLN A 217 -4.51 -29.11 -21.08
C GLN A 217 -3.66 -27.87 -21.34
N TYR A 218 -3.93 -26.75 -20.63
CA TYR A 218 -3.24 -25.47 -20.88
C TYR A 218 -1.86 -25.40 -20.22
N VAL A 219 -1.73 -25.87 -18.98
CA VAL A 219 -0.44 -25.89 -18.29
C VAL A 219 0.48 -26.97 -18.85
N GLY A 220 -0.06 -28.10 -19.33
CA GLY A 220 0.69 -29.10 -20.08
C GLY A 220 1.33 -28.56 -21.36
N ALA A 221 0.71 -27.57 -21.99
CA ALA A 221 1.32 -26.87 -23.13
C ALA A 221 2.55 -26.03 -22.74
N LEU A 222 2.70 -25.66 -21.45
CA LEU A 222 3.83 -24.90 -20.94
C LEU A 222 5.00 -25.79 -20.49
N ASN A 223 4.72 -26.89 -19.79
CA ASN A 223 5.71 -27.75 -19.15
C ASN A 223 5.86 -29.14 -19.79
N GLY A 224 5.09 -29.47 -20.82
CA GLY A 224 5.13 -30.76 -21.50
C GLY A 224 4.54 -31.95 -20.72
N GLN A 225 3.82 -31.69 -19.61
CA GLN A 225 3.26 -32.72 -18.74
C GLN A 225 1.74 -32.80 -18.87
N THR A 226 1.16 -33.99 -18.72
CA THR A 226 -0.29 -34.22 -18.86
C THR A 226 -1.06 -34.27 -17.55
N ASN A 227 -0.37 -34.24 -16.40
CA ASN A 227 -0.92 -34.46 -15.07
C ASN A 227 -0.42 -33.45 -14.04
N THR A 228 -0.11 -32.23 -14.45
CA THR A 228 0.43 -31.16 -13.58
C THR A 228 -0.47 -30.84 -12.41
N TYR A 229 -1.80 -30.88 -12.59
CA TYR A 229 -2.77 -30.71 -11.50
C TYR A 229 -2.54 -31.73 -10.37
N GLN A 230 -2.45 -33.02 -10.73
CA GLN A 230 -2.24 -34.11 -9.77
C GLN A 230 -0.87 -34.02 -9.12
N GLN A 231 0.13 -33.59 -9.86
CA GLN A 231 1.49 -33.41 -9.32
C GLN A 231 1.52 -32.28 -8.28
N ILE A 232 0.85 -31.14 -8.53
CA ILE A 232 0.73 -30.05 -7.55
C ILE A 232 0.04 -30.57 -6.27
N VAL A 233 -1.09 -31.27 -6.40
CA VAL A 233 -1.80 -31.83 -5.26
C VAL A 233 -0.94 -32.81 -4.47
N SER A 234 -0.24 -33.73 -5.14
CA SER A 234 0.59 -34.72 -4.46
C SER A 234 1.87 -34.15 -3.85
N ALA A 235 2.53 -33.20 -4.55
CA ALA A 235 3.77 -32.59 -4.08
C ALA A 235 3.56 -31.60 -2.93
N SER A 236 2.39 -30.96 -2.86
CA SER A 236 2.08 -29.96 -1.83
C SER A 236 1.97 -30.54 -0.42
N GLY A 237 1.59 -31.82 -0.29
CA GLY A 237 1.24 -32.41 1.01
C GLY A 237 0.04 -31.74 1.70
N TYR A 238 -0.70 -30.88 0.98
CA TYR A 238 -1.88 -30.22 1.54
C TYR A 238 -2.97 -31.22 1.90
N ALA A 239 -3.52 -31.07 3.11
CA ALA A 239 -4.70 -31.80 3.56
C ALA A 239 -5.69 -30.82 4.18
N PRO A 240 -6.99 -30.91 3.80
CA PRO A 240 -8.03 -30.12 4.45
C PRO A 240 -8.04 -30.37 5.96
N ALA A 241 -8.17 -29.31 6.76
CA ALA A 241 -8.22 -29.37 8.20
C ALA A 241 -9.56 -28.83 8.73
N PRO A 242 -10.01 -29.24 9.95
CA PRO A 242 -11.14 -28.63 10.61
C PRO A 242 -10.94 -27.12 10.79
N PHE A 243 -12.05 -26.37 10.89
CA PHE A 243 -12.02 -24.93 11.08
C PHE A 243 -11.19 -24.52 12.30
N ASP A 244 -10.30 -23.55 12.11
CA ASP A 244 -9.44 -22.98 13.14
C ASP A 244 -9.53 -21.45 13.17
N TRP A 245 -9.78 -20.89 14.36
CA TRP A 245 -9.91 -19.44 14.55
C TRP A 245 -8.59 -18.70 14.38
N MET A 246 -7.49 -19.26 14.90
CA MET A 246 -6.18 -18.58 14.80
C MET A 246 -5.73 -18.52 13.35
N ASN A 247 -5.84 -19.63 12.63
CA ASN A 247 -5.54 -19.71 11.21
C ASN A 247 -6.54 -18.91 10.32
N THR A 248 -7.62 -18.41 10.90
CA THR A 248 -8.54 -17.45 10.26
C THR A 248 -8.16 -16.00 10.58
N LEU A 249 -7.67 -15.71 11.79
CA LEU A 249 -7.35 -14.35 12.23
C LEU A 249 -5.93 -13.92 11.83
N LEU A 250 -4.92 -14.80 11.95
CA LEU A 250 -3.53 -14.44 11.63
C LEU A 250 -3.34 -14.01 10.16
N PRO A 251 -3.94 -14.68 9.15
CA PRO A 251 -3.78 -14.26 7.75
C PRO A 251 -4.35 -12.88 7.41
N MET A 252 -5.06 -12.22 8.33
CA MET A 252 -5.47 -10.82 8.14
C MET A 252 -4.28 -9.90 7.89
N THR A 253 -3.06 -10.25 8.36
CA THR A 253 -1.81 -9.54 8.10
C THR A 253 -1.56 -9.35 6.60
N TRP A 254 -1.80 -10.39 5.79
CA TRP A 254 -1.64 -10.39 4.34
C TRP A 254 -2.69 -9.54 3.61
N ILE A 255 -3.89 -9.44 4.17
CA ILE A 255 -4.96 -8.60 3.64
C ILE A 255 -4.72 -7.14 4.03
N TYR A 256 -4.28 -6.92 5.29
CA TYR A 256 -4.02 -5.58 5.82
C TYR A 256 -2.83 -4.90 5.14
N LEU A 257 -1.87 -5.67 4.61
CA LEU A 257 -0.78 -5.19 3.73
C LEU A 257 -1.29 -4.25 2.62
N THR A 258 -2.53 -4.46 2.17
CA THR A 258 -3.16 -3.66 1.13
C THR A 258 -4.31 -2.81 1.68
N MET A 259 -5.27 -3.44 2.35
CA MET A 259 -6.51 -2.81 2.80
C MET A 259 -6.28 -1.74 3.87
N GLY A 260 -5.22 -1.87 4.67
CA GLY A 260 -4.82 -0.89 5.67
C GLY A 260 -4.48 0.50 5.12
N PHE A 261 -4.27 0.62 3.79
CA PHE A 261 -3.81 1.85 3.13
C PHE A 261 -4.88 2.55 2.28
N SER A 262 -6.14 2.45 2.63
CA SER A 262 -7.28 3.05 1.92
C SER A 262 -7.28 4.58 1.84
N PHE A 263 -6.36 5.26 2.50
CA PHE A 263 -6.37 6.71 2.76
C PHE A 263 -5.28 7.49 2.00
N SER A 264 -4.74 6.96 0.91
CA SER A 264 -3.65 7.59 0.14
C SER A 264 -3.96 9.04 -0.26
N SER A 265 -5.22 9.36 -0.58
CA SER A 265 -5.64 10.72 -0.93
C SER A 265 -5.52 11.75 0.21
N ALA A 266 -5.39 11.31 1.47
CA ALA A 266 -5.17 12.20 2.59
C ALA A 266 -3.83 12.97 2.48
N TYR A 267 -2.85 12.41 1.78
CA TYR A 267 -1.54 13.03 1.57
C TYR A 267 -1.51 14.08 0.47
N ILE A 268 -2.50 14.06 -0.41
CA ILE A 268 -2.71 15.06 -1.46
C ILE A 268 -3.90 15.98 -1.17
N GLY A 269 -4.29 16.10 0.12
CA GLY A 269 -5.48 16.83 0.54
C GLY A 269 -5.56 18.27 0.03
N GLY A 270 -4.43 18.96 -0.11
CA GLY A 270 -4.35 20.30 -0.70
C GLY A 270 -4.64 20.36 -2.20
N GLU A 271 -4.54 19.23 -2.91
CA GLU A 271 -4.78 19.11 -4.36
C GLU A 271 -6.18 18.58 -4.69
N VAL A 272 -7.00 18.25 -3.67
CA VAL A 272 -8.36 17.73 -3.80
C VAL A 272 -9.38 18.88 -3.78
N LYS A 273 -10.28 18.89 -4.77
CA LYS A 273 -11.43 19.79 -4.79
C LYS A 273 -12.41 19.39 -3.69
N GLN A 274 -12.91 20.38 -2.94
CA GLN A 274 -13.86 20.12 -1.84
C GLN A 274 -13.40 18.99 -0.90
N ALA A 275 -12.12 18.94 -0.55
CA ALA A 275 -11.51 17.86 0.21
C ALA A 275 -12.28 17.54 1.50
N ALA A 276 -12.74 18.57 2.20
CA ALA A 276 -13.53 18.44 3.43
C ALA A 276 -14.80 17.57 3.29
N ARG A 277 -15.41 17.53 2.09
CA ARG A 277 -16.60 16.71 1.82
C ARG A 277 -16.23 15.37 1.16
N LEU A 278 -15.33 15.40 0.18
CA LEU A 278 -15.02 14.22 -0.64
C LEU A 278 -14.27 13.16 0.15
N GLN A 279 -13.29 13.55 0.96
CA GLN A 279 -12.47 12.62 1.76
C GLN A 279 -13.30 11.82 2.76
N THR A 280 -14.33 12.44 3.36
CA THR A 280 -15.19 11.80 4.35
C THR A 280 -15.87 10.53 3.83
N TRP A 281 -16.17 10.45 2.54
CA TRP A 281 -16.84 9.31 1.93
C TRP A 281 -15.90 8.44 1.08
N ALA A 282 -14.97 9.07 0.36
CA ALA A 282 -14.09 8.35 -0.56
C ALA A 282 -13.17 7.36 0.18
N ILE A 283 -12.60 7.77 1.33
CA ILE A 283 -11.65 6.93 2.06
C ILE A 283 -12.33 5.68 2.67
N PRO A 284 -13.41 5.79 3.48
CA PRO A 284 -14.10 4.60 4.00
C PRO A 284 -14.75 3.77 2.88
N GLY A 285 -15.31 4.44 1.86
CA GLY A 285 -15.92 3.77 0.70
C GLY A 285 -14.95 2.88 -0.05
N THR A 286 -13.66 3.21 -0.03
CA THR A 286 -12.60 2.39 -0.64
C THR A 286 -12.45 1.03 0.07
N VAL A 287 -12.52 0.99 1.40
CA VAL A 287 -12.46 -0.27 2.17
C VAL A 287 -13.65 -1.16 1.82
N ILE A 288 -14.85 -0.57 1.77
CA ILE A 288 -16.07 -1.31 1.41
C ILE A 288 -15.99 -1.85 -0.02
N TYR A 289 -15.54 -1.02 -0.97
CA TYR A 289 -15.32 -1.43 -2.35
C TYR A 289 -14.34 -2.61 -2.45
N ALA A 290 -13.21 -2.53 -1.74
CA ALA A 290 -12.20 -3.58 -1.75
C ALA A 290 -12.70 -4.88 -1.10
N ALA A 291 -13.46 -4.78 -0.01
CA ALA A 291 -14.06 -5.94 0.65
C ALA A 291 -15.07 -6.65 -0.26
N VAL A 292 -15.96 -5.91 -0.91
CA VAL A 292 -16.97 -6.47 -1.81
C VAL A 292 -16.32 -7.17 -3.01
N TRP A 293 -15.42 -6.48 -3.72
CA TRP A 293 -14.73 -7.08 -4.86
C TRP A 293 -13.81 -8.23 -4.45
N GLY A 294 -13.13 -8.11 -3.30
CA GLY A 294 -12.32 -9.19 -2.75
C GLY A 294 -13.14 -10.46 -2.50
N LEU A 295 -14.28 -10.34 -1.82
CA LEU A 295 -15.19 -11.47 -1.57
C LEU A 295 -15.70 -12.11 -2.86
N LEU A 296 -16.11 -11.29 -3.84
CA LEU A 296 -16.63 -11.77 -5.12
C LEU A 296 -15.56 -12.52 -5.93
N LEU A 297 -14.33 -11.99 -6.00
CA LEU A 297 -13.24 -12.62 -6.74
C LEU A 297 -12.71 -13.88 -6.05
N VAL A 298 -12.59 -13.87 -4.72
CA VAL A 298 -12.25 -15.09 -3.94
C VAL A 298 -13.31 -16.17 -4.15
N TRP A 299 -14.58 -15.79 -4.09
CA TRP A 299 -15.68 -16.72 -4.32
C TRP A 299 -15.65 -17.30 -5.75
N ALA A 300 -15.50 -16.44 -6.76
CA ALA A 300 -15.42 -16.87 -8.16
C ALA A 300 -14.25 -17.83 -8.39
N THR A 301 -13.08 -17.53 -7.80
CA THR A 301 -11.89 -18.39 -7.93
C THR A 301 -12.10 -19.73 -7.22
N THR A 302 -12.57 -19.70 -5.98
CA THR A 302 -12.83 -20.94 -5.20
C THR A 302 -13.86 -21.84 -5.88
N ARG A 303 -14.91 -21.25 -6.45
CA ARG A 303 -15.92 -21.97 -7.23
C ARG A 303 -15.34 -22.62 -8.48
N THR A 304 -14.45 -21.89 -9.20
CA THR A 304 -13.86 -22.35 -10.46
C THR A 304 -12.83 -23.45 -10.27
N VAL A 305 -12.00 -23.33 -9.23
CA VAL A 305 -10.76 -24.12 -9.08
C VAL A 305 -10.89 -25.18 -8.00
N GLY A 306 -11.72 -24.94 -7.01
CA GLY A 306 -11.85 -25.75 -5.80
C GLY A 306 -10.92 -25.27 -4.67
N ALA A 307 -11.40 -25.35 -3.44
CA ALA A 307 -10.65 -24.90 -2.26
C ALA A 307 -9.39 -25.76 -2.02
N ASP A 308 -9.47 -27.07 -2.24
CA ASP A 308 -8.37 -27.99 -2.00
C ASP A 308 -7.20 -27.76 -2.95
N PHE A 309 -7.49 -27.45 -4.22
CA PHE A 309 -6.43 -27.12 -5.18
C PHE A 309 -5.79 -25.76 -4.87
N LEU A 310 -6.56 -24.77 -4.43
CA LEU A 310 -6.00 -23.50 -3.95
C LEU A 310 -5.10 -23.73 -2.73
N GLY A 311 -5.51 -24.61 -1.81
CA GLY A 311 -4.68 -25.05 -0.69
C GLY A 311 -3.38 -25.70 -1.14
N ALA A 312 -3.43 -26.57 -2.12
CA ALA A 312 -2.25 -27.23 -2.68
C ALA A 312 -1.30 -26.23 -3.35
N VAL A 313 -1.81 -25.32 -4.18
CA VAL A 313 -1.03 -24.25 -4.84
C VAL A 313 -0.38 -23.35 -3.81
N SER A 314 -1.11 -22.95 -2.77
CA SER A 314 -0.63 -22.05 -1.71
C SER A 314 0.46 -22.72 -0.85
N THR A 315 0.26 -24.00 -0.49
CA THR A 315 1.22 -24.75 0.35
C THR A 315 2.53 -25.05 -0.41
N LEU A 316 2.43 -25.43 -1.69
CA LEU A 316 3.62 -25.68 -2.52
C LEU A 316 4.37 -24.39 -2.78
N SER A 317 3.67 -23.27 -2.92
CA SER A 317 4.18 -21.91 -3.16
C SER A 317 5.11 -21.80 -4.37
N ASP A 318 5.62 -20.62 -4.67
CA ASP A 318 6.60 -20.43 -5.75
C ASP A 318 7.93 -21.20 -5.51
N LEU A 319 8.26 -21.48 -4.25
CA LEU A 319 9.46 -22.25 -3.90
C LEU A 319 9.40 -23.69 -4.39
N GLY A 320 8.20 -24.28 -4.46
CA GLY A 320 8.01 -25.64 -4.96
C GLY A 320 7.64 -25.72 -6.45
N ALA A 321 7.51 -24.60 -7.16
CA ALA A 321 7.04 -24.58 -8.55
C ALA A 321 7.91 -25.42 -9.49
N GLU A 322 9.23 -25.39 -9.34
CA GLU A 322 10.17 -26.17 -10.16
C GLU A 322 9.96 -27.66 -10.02
N THR A 323 9.50 -28.16 -8.87
CA THR A 323 9.25 -29.61 -8.64
C THR A 323 8.14 -30.16 -9.53
N VAL A 324 7.29 -29.30 -10.06
CA VAL A 324 6.19 -29.62 -10.98
C VAL A 324 6.43 -29.03 -12.39
N GLY A 325 7.66 -28.62 -12.69
CA GLY A 325 8.06 -28.12 -14.00
C GLY A 325 7.52 -26.74 -14.35
N LEU A 326 7.26 -25.89 -13.35
CA LEU A 326 6.78 -24.52 -13.54
C LEU A 326 7.81 -23.50 -13.04
N SER A 327 7.90 -22.34 -13.70
CA SER A 327 8.77 -21.24 -13.26
C SER A 327 8.18 -20.44 -12.08
N ALA A 328 6.86 -20.51 -11.87
CA ALA A 328 6.13 -19.96 -10.73
C ALA A 328 4.75 -20.59 -10.64
N MET A 329 4.14 -20.60 -9.44
CA MET A 329 2.76 -21.05 -9.27
C MET A 329 1.78 -20.13 -9.98
N PRO A 330 0.71 -20.66 -10.60
CA PRO A 330 -0.28 -19.85 -11.31
C PRO A 330 -1.07 -19.00 -10.32
N ARG A 331 -1.28 -17.72 -10.68
CA ARG A 331 -2.08 -16.77 -9.92
C ARG A 331 -3.57 -16.97 -10.22
N PHE A 332 -4.43 -16.47 -9.35
CA PHE A 332 -5.89 -16.67 -9.50
C PHE A 332 -6.43 -16.23 -10.88
N HIS A 333 -5.93 -15.13 -11.42
CA HIS A 333 -6.36 -14.64 -12.73
C HIS A 333 -5.89 -15.52 -13.89
N GLU A 334 -4.75 -16.21 -13.76
CA GLU A 334 -4.33 -17.25 -14.71
C GLU A 334 -5.27 -18.46 -14.64
N LEU A 335 -5.58 -18.91 -13.42
CA LEU A 335 -6.49 -20.04 -13.21
C LEU A 335 -7.88 -19.79 -13.81
N ILE A 336 -8.45 -18.58 -13.58
CA ILE A 336 -9.74 -18.20 -14.17
C ILE A 336 -9.61 -18.00 -15.69
N ALA A 337 -8.49 -17.47 -16.18
CA ALA A 337 -8.24 -17.32 -17.61
C ALA A 337 -8.22 -18.68 -18.33
N TYR A 338 -7.56 -19.70 -17.76
CA TYR A 338 -7.61 -21.06 -18.29
C TYR A 338 -9.03 -21.63 -18.28
N ALA A 339 -9.77 -21.43 -17.18
CA ALA A 339 -11.15 -21.91 -17.07
C ALA A 339 -12.09 -21.32 -18.14
N SER A 340 -11.78 -20.14 -18.68
CA SER A 340 -12.56 -19.52 -19.75
C SER A 340 -12.51 -20.31 -21.07
N GLN A 341 -11.49 -21.11 -21.30
CA GLN A 341 -11.21 -21.86 -22.54
C GLN A 341 -11.31 -21.00 -23.82
N ASN A 342 -11.14 -19.68 -23.68
CA ASN A 342 -11.26 -18.71 -24.77
C ASN A 342 -10.10 -17.72 -24.73
N ALA A 343 -9.29 -17.69 -25.77
CA ALA A 343 -8.09 -16.87 -25.85
C ALA A 343 -8.37 -15.36 -25.73
N LEU A 344 -9.49 -14.87 -26.25
CA LEU A 344 -9.85 -13.44 -26.14
C LEU A 344 -10.26 -13.09 -24.70
N ILE A 345 -11.05 -13.94 -24.06
CA ILE A 345 -11.46 -13.73 -22.65
C ILE A 345 -10.24 -13.80 -21.75
N ALA A 346 -9.38 -14.80 -21.95
CA ALA A 346 -8.12 -14.94 -21.21
C ALA A 346 -7.20 -13.72 -21.41
N PHE A 347 -7.07 -13.23 -22.64
CA PHE A 347 -6.35 -11.98 -22.93
C PHE A 347 -6.92 -10.80 -22.13
N LEU A 348 -8.25 -10.58 -22.16
CA LEU A 348 -8.89 -9.45 -21.48
C LEU A 348 -8.70 -9.53 -19.95
N ILE A 349 -8.79 -10.73 -19.35
CA ILE A 349 -8.55 -10.94 -17.92
C ILE A 349 -7.10 -10.58 -17.58
N CYS A 350 -6.13 -11.19 -18.24
CA CYS A 350 -4.73 -11.02 -17.88
C CYS A 350 -4.18 -9.65 -18.25
N PHE A 351 -4.60 -9.07 -19.39
CA PHE A 351 -4.22 -7.71 -19.80
C PHE A 351 -4.70 -6.65 -18.81
N GLY A 352 -5.97 -6.72 -18.42
CA GLY A 352 -6.50 -5.77 -17.43
C GLY A 352 -5.89 -5.97 -16.03
N PHE A 353 -5.52 -7.21 -15.67
CA PHE A 353 -4.85 -7.48 -14.41
C PHE A 353 -3.45 -6.86 -14.30
N ILE A 354 -2.75 -6.64 -15.41
CA ILE A 354 -1.46 -5.90 -15.43
C ILE A 354 -1.60 -4.57 -14.67
N PHE A 355 -2.73 -3.89 -14.79
CA PHE A 355 -2.95 -2.58 -14.15
C PHE A 355 -3.25 -2.66 -12.66
N TRP A 356 -3.66 -3.83 -12.14
CA TRP A 356 -3.72 -4.09 -10.70
C TRP A 356 -2.34 -4.39 -10.10
N SER A 357 -1.42 -5.00 -10.84
CA SER A 357 -0.19 -5.59 -10.30
C SER A 357 0.79 -4.56 -9.70
N TYR A 358 0.79 -3.31 -10.16
CA TYR A 358 1.70 -2.26 -9.69
C TYR A 358 1.00 -1.10 -8.96
N ALA A 359 -0.30 -1.21 -8.73
CA ALA A 359 -1.15 -0.06 -8.39
C ALA A 359 -0.80 0.65 -7.08
N TRP A 360 -0.02 0.05 -6.19
CA TRP A 360 0.50 0.72 -4.98
C TRP A 360 1.56 1.79 -5.30
N LEU A 361 2.35 1.57 -6.33
CA LEU A 361 3.54 2.40 -6.62
C LEU A 361 3.23 3.89 -6.82
N PRO A 362 2.17 4.27 -7.58
CA PRO A 362 1.83 5.68 -7.73
C PRO A 362 1.63 6.39 -6.41
N GLY A 363 0.88 5.77 -5.49
CA GLY A 363 0.63 6.33 -4.16
C GLY A 363 1.89 6.44 -3.32
N GLN A 364 2.77 5.45 -3.33
CA GLN A 364 4.02 5.48 -2.56
C GLN A 364 4.93 6.64 -3.00
N ILE A 365 5.16 6.80 -4.31
CA ILE A 365 5.99 7.89 -4.84
C ILE A 365 5.34 9.25 -4.52
N LEU A 366 4.04 9.39 -4.76
CA LEU A 366 3.35 10.66 -4.60
C LEU A 366 3.27 11.06 -3.13
N ASN A 367 2.86 10.16 -2.23
CA ASN A 367 2.70 10.45 -0.81
C ASN A 367 4.05 10.78 -0.13
N ALA A 368 5.11 10.00 -0.41
CA ALA A 368 6.45 10.29 0.10
C ALA A 368 6.94 11.67 -0.36
N SER A 369 6.71 12.03 -1.63
CA SER A 369 7.10 13.35 -2.15
C SER A 369 6.33 14.51 -1.49
N ARG A 370 5.05 14.29 -1.11
CA ARG A 370 4.24 15.29 -0.38
C ARG A 370 4.67 15.43 1.07
N ASN A 371 5.16 14.36 1.69
CA ASN A 371 5.76 14.46 3.02
C ASN A 371 7.05 15.30 2.99
N LEU A 372 7.96 15.05 2.03
CA LEU A 372 9.17 15.87 1.87
C LEU A 372 8.83 17.36 1.65
N LEU A 373 7.82 17.64 0.82
CA LEU A 373 7.30 19.00 0.62
C LEU A 373 6.82 19.60 1.96
N ALA A 374 6.00 18.88 2.72
CA ALA A 374 5.44 19.37 3.98
C ALA A 374 6.52 19.67 5.02
N TYR A 375 7.55 18.81 5.14
CA TYR A 375 8.68 19.05 6.02
C TYR A 375 9.47 20.31 5.64
N ALA A 376 9.66 20.54 4.34
CA ALA A 376 10.37 21.72 3.85
C ALA A 376 9.56 23.00 4.01
N VAL A 377 8.22 22.94 3.83
CA VAL A 377 7.30 24.07 4.08
C VAL A 377 7.33 24.47 5.56
N ASP A 378 7.44 23.54 6.48
CA ASP A 378 7.58 23.84 7.91
C ASP A 378 9.03 24.18 8.34
N GLY A 379 9.96 24.17 7.38
CA GLY A 379 11.35 24.56 7.62
C GLY A 379 12.24 23.47 8.24
N LEU A 380 11.77 22.22 8.34
CA LEU A 380 12.56 21.09 8.86
C LEU A 380 13.57 20.54 7.86
N MET A 381 13.27 20.71 6.56
CA MET A 381 14.10 20.23 5.46
C MET A 381 14.57 21.39 4.57
N PRO A 382 15.53 21.16 3.64
CA PRO A 382 15.99 22.17 2.70
C PRO A 382 14.85 22.75 1.87
N ALA A 383 14.87 24.08 1.65
CA ALA A 383 13.80 24.81 0.95
C ALA A 383 13.59 24.35 -0.51
N GLN A 384 14.61 23.75 -1.14
CA GLN A 384 14.53 23.20 -2.50
C GLN A 384 13.45 22.10 -2.62
N LEU A 385 13.19 21.34 -1.54
CA LEU A 385 12.14 20.33 -1.50
C LEU A 385 10.72 20.92 -1.49
N ALA A 386 10.59 22.19 -1.08
CA ALA A 386 9.33 22.94 -1.11
C ALA A 386 9.10 23.66 -2.46
N THR A 387 10.06 23.61 -3.38
CA THR A 387 9.95 24.32 -4.66
C THR A 387 8.98 23.61 -5.57
N VAL A 388 7.85 24.25 -5.88
CA VAL A 388 6.84 23.79 -6.83
C VAL A 388 7.07 24.47 -8.17
N SER A 389 7.08 23.70 -9.26
CA SER A 389 7.24 24.20 -10.61
C SER A 389 6.07 25.09 -11.01
N GLU A 390 6.33 26.31 -11.49
CA GLU A 390 5.30 27.24 -11.99
C GLU A 390 4.54 26.68 -13.21
N ARG A 391 5.21 25.88 -14.05
CA ARG A 391 4.63 25.28 -15.25
C ARG A 391 3.75 24.08 -14.95
N PHE A 392 4.18 23.22 -14.02
CA PHE A 392 3.59 21.90 -13.79
C PHE A 392 2.80 21.83 -12.49
N HIS A 393 2.96 22.79 -11.58
CA HIS A 393 2.36 22.83 -10.25
C HIS A 393 2.65 21.58 -9.41
N THR A 394 3.86 21.05 -9.52
CA THR A 394 4.34 19.85 -8.82
C THR A 394 5.71 20.07 -8.19
N PRO A 395 6.03 19.44 -7.05
CA PRO A 395 7.35 19.52 -6.41
C PRO A 395 8.34 18.59 -7.10
N VAL A 396 8.87 19.02 -8.24
CA VAL A 396 9.72 18.22 -9.14
C VAL A 396 10.92 17.60 -8.42
N VAL A 397 11.61 18.39 -7.58
CA VAL A 397 12.80 17.93 -6.86
C VAL A 397 12.45 16.76 -5.92
N SER A 398 11.41 16.91 -5.11
CA SER A 398 10.95 15.87 -4.20
C SER A 398 10.52 14.61 -4.95
N LEU A 399 9.81 14.76 -6.08
CA LEU A 399 9.38 13.62 -6.92
C LEU A 399 10.55 12.80 -7.46
N TRP A 400 11.57 13.47 -8.02
CA TRP A 400 12.73 12.76 -8.58
C TRP A 400 13.64 12.15 -7.51
N ILE A 401 13.76 12.77 -6.33
CA ILE A 401 14.47 12.15 -5.21
C ILE A 401 13.76 10.84 -4.81
N ILE A 402 12.44 10.87 -4.65
CA ILE A 402 11.69 9.64 -4.30
C ILE A 402 11.77 8.62 -5.44
N GLY A 403 11.66 9.02 -6.70
CA GLY A 403 11.81 8.12 -7.85
C GLY A 403 13.17 7.41 -7.86
N ILE A 404 14.27 8.13 -7.65
CA ILE A 404 15.63 7.57 -7.60
C ILE A 404 15.78 6.62 -6.41
N LEU A 405 15.28 7.01 -5.22
CA LEU A 405 15.31 6.15 -4.04
C LEU A 405 14.45 4.90 -4.21
N SER A 406 13.33 4.97 -4.95
CA SER A 406 12.52 3.80 -5.30
C SER A 406 13.26 2.83 -6.23
N ILE A 407 14.07 3.34 -7.19
CA ILE A 407 14.93 2.48 -8.02
C ILE A 407 16.02 1.81 -7.18
N ALA A 408 16.63 2.52 -6.23
CA ALA A 408 17.59 1.94 -5.31
C ALA A 408 16.93 0.85 -4.44
N SER A 409 15.72 1.11 -3.93
CA SER A 409 14.94 0.13 -3.18
C SER A 409 14.59 -1.10 -4.03
N LEU A 410 14.23 -0.91 -5.30
CA LEU A 410 13.99 -2.02 -6.24
C LEU A 410 15.25 -2.88 -6.41
N ALA A 411 16.43 -2.26 -6.56
CA ALA A 411 17.68 -3.01 -6.65
C ALA A 411 17.95 -3.84 -5.40
N ILE A 412 17.71 -3.27 -4.20
CA ILE A 412 17.84 -4.00 -2.94
C ILE A 412 16.84 -5.17 -2.89
N TYR A 413 15.59 -4.94 -3.29
CA TYR A 413 14.54 -5.95 -3.27
C TYR A 413 14.84 -7.15 -4.19
N VAL A 414 15.32 -6.89 -5.42
CA VAL A 414 15.47 -7.96 -6.42
C VAL A 414 16.84 -8.66 -6.37
N PHE A 415 17.88 -7.98 -5.86
CA PHE A 415 19.25 -8.53 -5.85
C PHE A 415 19.74 -8.95 -4.46
N THR A 416 18.94 -8.72 -3.40
CA THR A 416 19.33 -9.09 -2.03
C THR A 416 18.16 -9.76 -1.30
N PRO A 417 18.40 -10.60 -0.29
CA PRO A 417 17.34 -11.25 0.49
C PRO A 417 16.71 -10.35 1.56
N TYR A 418 17.19 -9.10 1.71
CA TYR A 418 16.85 -8.26 2.88
C TYR A 418 15.42 -7.72 2.88
N PHE A 419 14.72 -7.75 1.75
CA PHE A 419 13.41 -7.10 1.59
C PHE A 419 12.24 -8.06 1.39
N ALA A 420 12.41 -9.35 1.59
CA ALA A 420 11.41 -10.36 1.24
C ALA A 420 10.19 -10.44 2.21
N THR A 421 10.01 -9.51 3.16
CA THR A 421 9.07 -9.72 4.26
C THR A 421 8.03 -8.63 4.46
N LEU A 422 6.85 -9.03 4.96
CA LEU A 422 5.74 -8.19 5.39
C LEU A 422 6.03 -7.27 6.58
N SER A 423 7.15 -7.46 7.23
CA SER A 423 7.48 -6.90 8.53
C SER A 423 7.44 -5.37 8.62
N GLY A 424 7.61 -4.65 7.50
CA GLY A 424 7.48 -3.19 7.49
C GLY A 424 6.07 -2.67 7.75
N ILE A 425 5.04 -3.49 7.59
CA ILE A 425 3.65 -3.09 7.86
C ILE A 425 3.45 -2.85 9.36
N PHE A 426 4.11 -3.62 10.21
CA PHE A 426 4.19 -3.35 11.66
C PHE A 426 4.64 -1.90 11.93
N GLY A 427 5.70 -1.43 11.25
CA GLY A 427 6.16 -0.05 11.38
C GLY A 427 5.12 0.98 10.93
N PHE A 428 4.37 0.72 9.86
CA PHE A 428 3.29 1.61 9.42
C PHE A 428 2.19 1.74 10.47
N ILE A 429 1.79 0.64 11.12
CA ILE A 429 0.72 0.61 12.12
C ILE A 429 1.08 1.48 13.34
N LEU A 430 2.35 1.56 13.74
CA LEU A 430 2.79 2.48 14.79
C LEU A 430 2.40 3.94 14.47
N THR A 431 2.51 4.35 13.20
CA THR A 431 2.05 5.68 12.79
C THR A 431 0.53 5.79 12.81
N PHE A 432 -0.21 4.74 12.40
CA PHE A 432 -1.68 4.75 12.48
C PHE A 432 -2.16 4.91 13.92
N MET A 433 -1.46 4.32 14.90
CA MET A 433 -1.75 4.51 16.32
C MET A 433 -1.57 5.98 16.74
N LEU A 434 -0.50 6.66 16.29
CA LEU A 434 -0.32 8.10 16.55
C LEU A 434 -1.42 8.95 15.90
N VAL A 435 -1.81 8.64 14.68
CA VAL A 435 -2.90 9.34 13.97
C VAL A 435 -4.24 9.12 14.68
N SER A 436 -4.48 7.90 15.17
CA SER A 436 -5.66 7.58 15.97
C SER A 436 -5.70 8.37 17.28
N LEU A 437 -4.55 8.49 17.97
CA LEU A 437 -4.42 9.31 19.16
C LEU A 437 -4.65 10.81 18.86
N ALA A 438 -4.15 11.29 17.73
CA ALA A 438 -4.44 12.67 17.29
C ALA A 438 -5.94 12.88 17.05
N ALA A 439 -6.65 11.91 16.45
CA ALA A 439 -8.10 11.98 16.25
C ALA A 439 -8.86 12.01 17.59
N ILE A 440 -8.46 11.20 18.56
CA ILE A 440 -9.06 11.18 19.90
C ILE A 440 -8.92 12.56 20.56
N LEU A 441 -7.75 13.19 20.47
CA LEU A 441 -7.40 14.40 21.18
C LEU A 441 -7.73 15.70 20.43
N LEU A 442 -8.02 15.65 19.12
CA LEU A 442 -8.33 16.83 18.31
C LEU A 442 -9.39 17.74 18.91
N PRO A 443 -10.59 17.25 19.35
CA PRO A 443 -11.63 18.11 19.89
C PRO A 443 -11.24 18.84 21.17
N TYR A 444 -10.30 18.30 21.92
CA TYR A 444 -9.87 18.80 23.24
C TYR A 444 -8.64 19.69 23.16
N ARG A 445 -7.71 19.40 22.25
CA ARG A 445 -6.46 20.18 22.08
C ARG A 445 -6.56 21.28 21.05
N ARG A 446 -7.40 21.07 20.03
CA ARG A 446 -7.63 22.03 18.93
C ARG A 446 -9.14 22.19 18.68
N PRO A 447 -9.89 22.71 19.68
CA PRO A 447 -11.32 22.98 19.53
C PRO A 447 -11.61 23.94 18.37
N ASP A 448 -10.68 24.89 18.09
CA ASP A 448 -10.73 25.80 16.96
C ASP A 448 -10.83 25.07 15.62
N VAL A 449 -10.04 24.04 15.41
CA VAL A 449 -10.03 23.21 14.20
C VAL A 449 -11.26 22.29 14.16
N PHE A 450 -11.59 21.66 15.28
CA PHE A 450 -12.70 20.72 15.37
C PHE A 450 -14.05 21.40 15.11
N GLU A 451 -14.35 22.50 15.79
CA GLU A 451 -15.63 23.20 15.63
C GLU A 451 -15.76 23.90 14.26
N GLY A 452 -14.63 24.28 13.64
CA GLY A 452 -14.58 24.80 12.28
C GLY A 452 -14.68 23.72 11.19
N SER A 453 -14.63 22.43 11.55
CA SER A 453 -14.60 21.31 10.59
C SER A 453 -16.02 20.82 10.23
N PRO A 454 -16.20 20.17 9.06
CA PRO A 454 -17.49 19.57 8.70
C PRO A 454 -17.80 18.29 9.51
N VAL A 455 -16.82 17.74 10.26
CA VAL A 455 -16.94 16.47 10.99
C VAL A 455 -17.11 16.66 12.51
N LYS A 456 -17.68 17.78 12.93
CA LYS A 456 -17.97 18.12 14.34
C LYS A 456 -19.15 17.36 14.96
N TRP A 457 -19.43 16.18 14.44
CA TRP A 457 -20.53 15.33 14.94
C TRP A 457 -20.26 14.84 16.36
N ARG A 458 -21.34 14.74 17.14
CA ARG A 458 -21.31 14.24 18.52
C ARG A 458 -22.43 13.22 18.74
N VAL A 459 -22.15 12.21 19.54
CA VAL A 459 -23.12 11.21 20.01
C VAL A 459 -23.05 11.20 21.53
N GLY A 460 -24.16 11.51 22.21
CA GLY A 460 -24.20 11.63 23.68
C GLY A 460 -23.21 12.67 24.23
N GLY A 461 -22.90 13.74 23.47
CA GLY A 461 -21.93 14.77 23.86
C GLY A 461 -20.47 14.42 23.52
N ILE A 462 -20.17 13.17 23.18
CA ILE A 462 -18.82 12.71 22.82
C ILE A 462 -18.59 12.94 21.31
N PRO A 463 -17.47 13.57 20.89
CA PRO A 463 -17.15 13.73 19.48
C PRO A 463 -16.99 12.38 18.77
N VAL A 464 -17.64 12.22 17.61
CA VAL A 464 -17.58 10.99 16.83
C VAL A 464 -16.14 10.65 16.40
N ILE A 465 -15.35 11.67 16.06
CA ILE A 465 -13.93 11.48 15.70
C ILE A 465 -13.13 10.83 16.84
N SER A 466 -13.43 11.16 18.10
CA SER A 466 -12.78 10.54 19.27
C SER A 466 -13.22 9.09 19.45
N ILE A 467 -14.50 8.77 19.24
CA ILE A 467 -15.01 7.39 19.31
C ILE A 467 -14.32 6.53 18.24
N VAL A 468 -14.30 7.01 17.00
CA VAL A 468 -13.67 6.31 15.87
C VAL A 468 -12.15 6.19 16.08
N GLY A 469 -11.53 7.22 16.68
CA GLY A 469 -10.11 7.18 17.05
C GLY A 469 -9.80 6.07 18.05
N VAL A 470 -10.65 5.86 19.06
CA VAL A 470 -10.49 4.72 20.01
C VAL A 470 -10.66 3.38 19.30
N LEU A 471 -11.69 3.24 18.46
CA LEU A 471 -11.90 2.02 17.67
C LEU A 471 -10.71 1.72 16.75
N SER A 472 -10.15 2.75 16.11
CA SER A 472 -8.96 2.62 15.27
C SER A 472 -7.72 2.20 16.09
N LEU A 473 -7.52 2.78 17.28
CA LEU A 473 -6.41 2.41 18.14
C LEU A 473 -6.49 0.94 18.57
N VAL A 474 -7.70 0.47 18.93
CA VAL A 474 -7.95 -0.95 19.24
C VAL A 474 -7.71 -1.83 18.02
N ALA A 475 -8.20 -1.44 16.85
CA ALA A 475 -7.97 -2.17 15.59
C ALA A 475 -6.47 -2.28 15.26
N CYS A 476 -5.72 -1.19 15.40
CA CYS A 476 -4.26 -1.20 15.24
C CYS A 476 -3.59 -2.15 16.23
N ALA A 477 -3.99 -2.14 17.51
CA ALA A 477 -3.44 -3.05 18.51
C ALA A 477 -3.72 -4.53 18.20
N VAL A 478 -4.92 -4.85 17.69
CA VAL A 478 -5.26 -6.20 17.23
C VAL A 478 -4.40 -6.60 16.02
N MET A 479 -4.17 -5.69 15.09
CA MET A 479 -3.30 -5.98 13.94
C MET A 479 -1.84 -6.16 14.35
N GLU A 480 -1.31 -5.35 15.27
CA GLU A 480 0.05 -5.54 15.81
C GLU A 480 0.18 -6.90 16.50
N TRP A 481 -0.83 -7.30 17.28
CA TRP A 481 -0.90 -8.63 17.85
C TRP A 481 -0.87 -9.72 16.77
N ALA A 482 -1.63 -9.56 15.69
CA ALA A 482 -1.63 -10.53 14.60
C ALA A 482 -0.25 -10.63 13.94
N TYR A 483 0.42 -9.50 13.66
CA TYR A 483 1.79 -9.50 13.08
C TYR A 483 2.82 -10.18 14.00
N LEU A 484 2.71 -10.01 15.32
CA LEU A 484 3.62 -10.64 16.29
C LEU A 484 3.38 -12.15 16.47
N ASN A 485 2.20 -12.65 16.10
CA ASN A 485 1.83 -14.05 16.23
C ASN A 485 1.75 -14.80 14.89
N ASP A 486 1.79 -14.11 13.77
CA ASP A 486 1.79 -14.73 12.45
C ASP A 486 3.20 -15.25 12.11
N PRO A 487 3.38 -16.58 11.95
CA PRO A 487 4.70 -17.17 11.67
C PRO A 487 5.32 -16.70 10.36
N PHE A 488 4.51 -16.17 9.43
CA PHE A 488 4.98 -15.66 8.14
C PHE A 488 5.21 -14.14 8.12
N SER A 489 4.96 -13.44 9.23
CA SER A 489 5.15 -11.98 9.31
C SER A 489 6.62 -11.56 9.27
N GLY A 490 7.54 -12.44 9.67
CA GLY A 490 8.97 -12.15 9.79
C GLY A 490 9.34 -11.26 10.98
N ILE A 491 8.44 -11.05 11.95
CA ILE A 491 8.66 -10.29 13.19
C ILE A 491 8.53 -11.20 14.40
N SER A 492 9.41 -11.02 15.39
CA SER A 492 9.34 -11.69 16.70
C SER A 492 9.81 -10.76 17.80
N LEU A 493 9.22 -10.95 18.99
CA LEU A 493 9.71 -10.33 20.24
C LEU A 493 10.76 -11.17 20.94
N ASP A 494 11.04 -12.39 20.45
CA ASP A 494 12.04 -13.27 21.05
C ASP A 494 13.46 -12.86 20.63
N PRO A 495 14.31 -12.39 21.59
CA PRO A 495 15.68 -11.98 21.29
C PRO A 495 16.57 -13.12 20.74
N SER A 496 16.22 -14.39 20.97
CA SER A 496 17.00 -15.52 20.46
C SER A 496 16.99 -15.59 18.93
N THR A 497 15.94 -15.07 18.27
CA THR A 497 15.83 -15.02 16.81
C THR A 497 16.76 -14.01 16.15
N LEU A 498 17.47 -13.15 16.91
CA LEU A 498 18.47 -12.22 16.36
C LEU A 498 19.64 -12.95 15.67
N SER A 499 19.94 -14.17 16.09
CA SER A 499 20.99 -15.00 15.49
C SER A 499 20.65 -15.54 14.10
N GLU A 500 19.37 -15.50 13.71
CA GLU A 500 18.87 -16.01 12.44
C GLU A 500 18.92 -14.97 11.30
N GLY A 501 19.52 -13.81 11.55
CA GLY A 501 19.69 -12.72 10.58
C GLY A 501 18.80 -11.51 10.83
N VAL A 502 18.33 -10.85 9.74
CA VAL A 502 17.53 -9.61 9.85
C VAL A 502 16.08 -9.89 10.29
N LEU A 503 15.59 -11.11 10.11
CA LEU A 503 14.23 -11.53 10.47
C LEU A 503 14.05 -11.67 11.98
N GLY A 504 12.82 -11.81 12.44
CA GLY A 504 12.49 -12.00 13.84
C GLY A 504 12.70 -10.73 14.68
N PHE A 505 13.47 -10.83 15.76
CA PHE A 505 13.73 -9.71 16.67
C PHE A 505 14.52 -8.58 16.00
N GLY A 506 15.40 -8.89 15.06
CA GLY A 506 16.12 -7.89 14.27
C GLY A 506 15.17 -6.97 13.52
N MET A 507 14.12 -7.52 12.93
CA MET A 507 13.13 -6.76 12.19
C MET A 507 12.23 -5.93 13.11
N PHE A 508 11.90 -6.43 14.30
CA PHE A 508 11.25 -5.63 15.34
C PHE A 508 12.08 -4.40 15.70
N LEU A 509 13.39 -4.58 15.96
CA LEU A 509 14.30 -3.47 16.28
C LEU A 509 14.41 -2.45 15.13
N ILE A 510 14.44 -2.91 13.88
CA ILE A 510 14.46 -2.04 12.69
C ILE A 510 13.20 -1.18 12.64
N ASN A 511 12.02 -1.78 12.83
CA ASN A 511 10.76 -1.03 12.84
C ASN A 511 10.73 0.04 13.92
N ILE A 512 11.08 -0.31 15.15
CA ILE A 512 11.16 0.64 16.27
C ILE A 512 12.24 1.70 16.01
N GLY A 513 13.40 1.29 15.47
CA GLY A 513 14.50 2.20 15.13
C GLY A 513 14.11 3.22 14.06
N ILE A 514 13.45 2.79 12.99
CA ILE A 514 12.93 3.71 11.94
C ILE A 514 11.91 4.66 12.56
N PHE A 515 10.96 4.16 13.35
CA PHE A 515 9.93 4.97 13.99
C PHE A 515 10.55 6.05 14.90
N LEU A 516 11.47 5.68 15.76
CA LEU A 516 12.15 6.61 16.68
C LEU A 516 13.14 7.55 15.95
N SER A 517 13.68 7.17 14.79
CA SER A 517 14.64 8.00 14.05
C SER A 517 14.04 9.34 13.64
N GLY A 518 12.72 9.43 13.48
CA GLY A 518 12.02 10.68 13.22
C GLY A 518 12.20 11.73 14.32
N LEU A 519 12.35 11.32 15.58
CA LEU A 519 12.69 12.22 16.69
C LEU A 519 14.09 12.80 16.50
N ILE A 520 15.05 11.95 16.13
CA ILE A 520 16.45 12.37 15.89
C ILE A 520 16.47 13.41 14.77
N VAL A 521 15.79 13.13 13.66
CA VAL A 521 15.68 14.06 12.51
C VAL A 521 15.05 15.39 12.94
N TYR A 522 13.97 15.36 13.74
CA TYR A 522 13.34 16.56 14.27
C TYR A 522 14.28 17.40 15.10
N PHE A 523 14.95 16.82 16.10
CA PHE A 523 15.83 17.56 17.00
C PHE A 523 17.09 18.10 16.29
N ILE A 524 17.64 17.36 15.32
CA ILE A 524 18.74 17.84 14.49
C ILE A 524 18.29 19.06 13.66
N ALA A 525 17.14 18.95 12.97
CA ALA A 525 16.59 20.04 12.18
C ALA A 525 16.31 21.29 13.05
N GLN A 526 15.70 21.09 14.23
CA GLN A 526 15.45 22.17 15.18
C GLN A 526 16.75 22.85 15.66
N ALA A 527 17.80 22.06 15.99
CA ALA A 527 19.09 22.60 16.41
C ALA A 527 19.76 23.44 15.30
N ILE A 528 19.72 22.95 14.06
CA ILE A 528 20.25 23.70 12.89
C ILE A 528 19.50 25.03 12.71
N ARG A 529 18.16 25.00 12.80
CA ARG A 529 17.32 26.21 12.62
C ARG A 529 17.50 27.22 13.75
N ARG A 530 17.60 26.74 15.01
CA ARG A 530 17.88 27.63 16.16
C ARG A 530 19.22 28.35 16.03
N ARG A 531 20.26 27.67 15.51
CA ARG A 531 21.55 28.31 15.21
C ARG A 531 21.44 29.40 14.14
N ALA A 532 20.47 29.27 13.22
CA ALA A 532 20.16 30.30 12.22
C ALA A 532 19.20 31.39 12.73
N GLY A 533 18.85 31.39 14.02
CA GLY A 533 17.92 32.34 14.63
C GLY A 533 16.44 32.10 14.30
N ILE A 534 16.07 30.93 13.81
CA ILE A 534 14.70 30.59 13.40
C ILE A 534 14.09 29.64 14.43
N ASP A 535 12.94 30.02 15.01
CA ASP A 535 12.15 29.13 15.86
C ASP A 535 11.05 28.45 15.03
N VAL A 536 11.29 27.20 14.68
CA VAL A 536 10.33 26.40 13.92
C VAL A 536 9.10 25.99 14.74
N SER A 537 9.13 26.09 16.09
CA SER A 537 8.00 25.68 16.93
C SER A 537 6.75 26.53 16.72
N LEU A 538 6.92 27.78 16.31
CA LEU A 538 5.82 28.69 16.00
C LEU A 538 4.98 28.25 14.79
N ASN A 539 5.59 27.49 13.87
CA ASN A 539 4.93 27.02 12.66
C ASN A 539 3.81 26.01 12.92
N TYR A 540 3.81 25.36 14.07
CA TYR A 540 2.83 24.30 14.40
C TYR A 540 1.56 24.81 15.07
N LYS A 541 1.51 26.12 15.42
CA LYS A 541 0.31 26.75 15.96
C LYS A 541 -0.76 26.99 14.89
N GLU A 542 -0.35 27.04 13.62
CA GLU A 542 -1.22 27.31 12.48
C GLU A 542 -1.24 26.13 11.49
N ILE A 543 -2.36 25.98 10.78
CA ILE A 543 -2.46 25.06 9.64
C ILE A 543 -1.81 25.75 8.44
N PRO A 544 -0.89 25.10 7.68
CA PRO A 544 -0.24 25.70 6.52
C PRO A 544 -1.25 26.24 5.51
N VAL A 545 -0.95 27.38 4.89
CA VAL A 545 -1.75 27.90 3.77
C VAL A 545 -1.29 27.22 2.48
N GLU A 546 -2.19 26.62 1.72
CA GLU A 546 -1.99 26.04 0.39
C GLU A 546 -2.86 26.75 -0.64
#